data_92e06811a247b6807c10cb6616ffd417
#
_entry.id   92e06811a247b6807c10cb6616ffd417
#
_cell.length_a   1.000
_cell.length_b   1.000
_cell.length_c   1.000
_cell.angle_alpha   90.00
_cell.angle_beta   90.00
_cell.angle_gamma   90.00
#
_symmetry.space_group_name_H-M   'P 1'
#
loop_
_entity.id
_entity.type
_entity.pdbx_description
1 polymer ?
#
loop_
_entity_poly.entity_id
_entity_poly.type
_entity_poly.pdbx_seq_one_letter_code
_entity_poly.pdbx_strand_id
1 'polypeptide(L)'
;LNPQFIQKNTLILLHPDFTPEVATKLADEVPEVKCVLKGSPQNVVGQLNRDSDIGHFEILEGDDTQINVMRTLLDEKIILVKNQSRHHIEVAMTTEEKLLRLHNYLDNNGIKKGTAIDGMCGLGALGIYMLKYGFEKVIFNDINPEMIETLKNNLEINGIGDGFEIHNQAFEDLSVEHADLCVIDAFPGQDISDIQEKAEKIADNVVII
;
A
#
# COMPACT_ATOMS: atom_id res chain seq x y z
N LEU A 1 8.05 17.70 8.56
CA LEU A 1 9.11 16.76 8.13
C LEU A 1 9.21 15.65 9.17
N ASN A 2 8.77 14.46 8.80
CA ASN A 2 9.02 13.28 9.62
C ASN A 2 10.49 12.93 9.50
N PRO A 3 11.26 12.90 10.59
CA PRO A 3 12.58 12.33 10.54
C PRO A 3 12.42 10.86 10.15
N GLN A 4 13.02 10.47 9.05
CA GLN A 4 13.15 9.05 8.75
C GLN A 4 13.86 8.40 9.93
N PHE A 5 13.33 7.27 10.36
CA PHE A 5 13.95 6.52 11.44
C PHE A 5 15.21 5.86 10.88
N ILE A 6 16.35 6.50 11.05
CA ILE A 6 17.65 6.00 10.59
C ILE A 6 18.20 5.05 11.66
N GLN A 7 18.25 3.78 11.32
CA GLN A 7 18.88 2.73 12.13
C GLN A 7 20.07 2.13 11.38
N LYS A 8 20.93 1.43 12.10
CA LYS A 8 21.94 0.58 11.49
C LYS A 8 21.24 -0.48 10.61
N ASN A 9 21.81 -0.77 9.44
CA ASN A 9 21.26 -1.75 8.48
C ASN A 9 19.86 -1.37 7.99
N THR A 10 19.70 -0.18 7.43
CA THR A 10 18.40 0.32 6.92
C THR A 10 18.36 0.56 5.43
N LEU A 11 19.48 0.47 4.71
CA LEU A 11 19.54 0.70 3.28
C LEU A 11 19.16 -0.57 2.52
N ILE A 12 18.20 -0.44 1.60
CA ILE A 12 17.91 -1.41 0.55
C ILE A 12 18.39 -0.80 -0.75
N LEU A 13 19.36 -1.45 -1.38
CA LEU A 13 19.96 -0.99 -2.64
C LEU A 13 19.33 -1.74 -3.82
N LEU A 14 19.01 -1.01 -4.89
CA LEU A 14 18.44 -1.57 -6.11
C LEU A 14 19.20 -1.06 -7.33
N HIS A 15 19.72 -1.98 -8.15
CA HIS A 15 20.36 -1.65 -9.43
C HIS A 15 20.29 -2.84 -10.41
N PRO A 16 20.09 -2.61 -11.72
CA PRO A 16 19.99 -3.68 -12.71
C PRO A 16 21.30 -4.46 -12.91
N ASP A 17 22.45 -3.82 -12.70
CA ASP A 17 23.77 -4.41 -12.94
C ASP A 17 24.41 -5.02 -11.69
N PHE A 18 23.72 -5.10 -10.57
CA PHE A 18 24.26 -5.76 -9.39
C PHE A 18 24.46 -7.26 -9.66
N THR A 19 25.62 -7.75 -9.21
CA THR A 19 25.96 -9.20 -9.22
C THR A 19 26.03 -9.73 -7.79
N PRO A 20 25.90 -11.04 -7.56
CA PRO A 20 26.01 -11.62 -6.22
C PRO A 20 27.32 -11.22 -5.51
N GLU A 21 28.46 -11.18 -6.22
CA GLU A 21 29.75 -10.81 -5.64
C GLU A 21 29.77 -9.35 -5.15
N VAL A 22 29.16 -8.43 -5.93
CA VAL A 22 29.03 -7.03 -5.54
C VAL A 22 28.07 -6.89 -4.36
N ALA A 23 26.96 -7.65 -4.35
CA ALA A 23 25.97 -7.63 -3.30
C ALA A 23 26.56 -8.07 -1.95
N THR A 24 27.26 -9.21 -1.92
CA THR A 24 27.97 -9.70 -0.72
C THR A 24 28.97 -8.67 -0.21
N LYS A 25 29.78 -8.11 -1.11
CA LYS A 25 30.77 -7.10 -0.73
C LYS A 25 30.12 -5.84 -0.12
N LEU A 26 29.01 -5.38 -0.70
CA LEU A 26 28.27 -4.23 -0.17
C LEU A 26 27.70 -4.50 1.22
N ALA A 27 27.13 -5.69 1.44
CA ALA A 27 26.59 -6.10 2.73
C ALA A 27 27.69 -6.24 3.81
N ASP A 28 28.86 -6.73 3.43
CA ASP A 28 30.00 -6.92 4.36
C ASP A 28 30.70 -5.61 4.72
N GLU A 29 30.87 -4.71 3.73
CA GLU A 29 31.70 -3.51 3.89
C GLU A 29 30.88 -2.27 4.32
N VAL A 30 29.55 -2.25 4.10
CA VAL A 30 28.68 -1.11 4.38
C VAL A 30 27.64 -1.50 5.42
N PRO A 31 27.87 -1.16 6.71
CA PRO A 31 27.00 -1.62 7.82
C PRO A 31 25.52 -1.20 7.73
N GLU A 32 25.24 -0.17 6.94
CA GLU A 32 23.88 0.34 6.72
C GLU A 32 23.12 -0.50 5.69
N VAL A 33 23.81 -1.29 4.85
CA VAL A 33 23.16 -2.12 3.82
C VAL A 33 22.48 -3.30 4.50
N LYS A 34 21.17 -3.36 4.34
CA LYS A 34 20.32 -4.41 4.85
C LYS A 34 19.97 -5.44 3.77
N CYS A 35 19.81 -4.95 2.54
CA CYS A 35 19.47 -5.78 1.40
C CYS A 35 20.00 -5.19 0.11
N VAL A 36 20.36 -6.07 -0.82
CA VAL A 36 20.75 -5.72 -2.19
C VAL A 36 19.82 -6.44 -3.16
N LEU A 37 19.11 -5.65 -3.96
CA LEU A 37 18.17 -6.10 -4.96
C LEU A 37 18.71 -5.86 -6.37
N LYS A 38 18.45 -6.81 -7.26
CA LYS A 38 18.71 -6.62 -8.69
C LYS A 38 17.41 -6.33 -9.42
N GLY A 39 17.41 -5.26 -10.18
CA GLY A 39 16.29 -4.82 -10.99
C GLY A 39 16.39 -3.34 -11.32
N SER A 40 15.50 -2.88 -12.20
CA SER A 40 15.43 -1.47 -12.56
C SER A 40 14.32 -0.77 -11.76
N PRO A 41 14.57 0.43 -11.19
CA PRO A 41 13.53 1.21 -10.53
C PRO A 41 12.32 1.55 -11.42
N GLN A 42 12.49 1.48 -12.75
CA GLN A 42 11.43 1.70 -13.72
C GLN A 42 10.53 0.47 -13.92
N ASN A 43 10.95 -0.70 -13.43
CA ASN A 43 10.12 -1.89 -13.49
C ASN A 43 8.95 -1.74 -12.51
N VAL A 44 7.76 -2.00 -13.00
CA VAL A 44 6.57 -2.06 -12.17
C VAL A 44 6.53 -3.44 -11.52
N VAL A 45 6.84 -3.51 -10.24
CA VAL A 45 6.75 -4.73 -9.44
C VAL A 45 5.52 -4.68 -8.54
N GLY A 46 5.01 -5.85 -8.13
CA GLY A 46 3.83 -5.96 -7.30
C GLY A 46 2.51 -5.74 -8.04
N GLN A 47 2.52 -5.51 -9.36
CA GLN A 47 1.32 -5.49 -10.18
C GLN A 47 1.08 -6.87 -10.79
N LEU A 48 -0.17 -7.27 -10.82
CA LEU A 48 -0.62 -8.45 -11.57
C LEU A 48 -0.73 -8.08 -13.05
N ASN A 49 0.05 -8.72 -13.91
CA ASN A 49 -0.09 -8.55 -15.36
C ASN A 49 -1.23 -9.40 -15.93
N ARG A 50 -1.56 -9.19 -17.22
CA ARG A 50 -2.60 -9.94 -17.94
C ARG A 50 -2.38 -11.45 -17.94
N ASP A 51 -1.14 -11.90 -17.76
CA ASP A 51 -0.75 -13.32 -17.74
C ASP A 51 -0.68 -13.90 -16.33
N SER A 52 -1.21 -13.16 -15.32
CA SER A 52 -1.17 -13.53 -13.89
C SER A 52 0.25 -13.70 -13.34
N ASP A 53 1.22 -13.08 -13.97
CA ASP A 53 2.60 -13.03 -13.52
C ASP A 53 2.83 -11.73 -12.73
N ILE A 54 3.35 -11.86 -11.51
CA ILE A 54 3.66 -10.75 -10.63
C ILE A 54 5.16 -10.49 -10.71
N GLY A 55 5.53 -9.32 -11.22
CA GLY A 55 6.94 -8.92 -11.31
C GLY A 55 7.55 -8.74 -9.91
N HIS A 56 8.76 -9.32 -9.72
CA HIS A 56 9.53 -9.15 -8.49
C HIS A 56 10.95 -8.67 -8.83
N PHE A 57 11.59 -7.97 -7.86
CA PHE A 57 13.03 -7.78 -7.89
C PHE A 57 13.72 -9.03 -7.35
N GLU A 58 14.89 -9.37 -7.90
CA GLU A 58 15.73 -10.46 -7.41
C GLU A 58 16.47 -10.02 -6.14
N ILE A 59 16.33 -10.77 -5.04
CA ILE A 59 17.13 -10.56 -3.83
C ILE A 59 18.49 -11.23 -4.04
N LEU A 60 19.56 -10.44 -4.08
CA LEU A 60 20.92 -10.93 -4.17
C LEU A 60 21.54 -11.17 -2.79
N GLU A 61 21.21 -10.34 -1.79
CA GLU A 61 21.76 -10.44 -0.45
C GLU A 61 20.81 -9.79 0.56
N GLY A 62 20.68 -10.36 1.76
CA GLY A 62 20.04 -9.76 2.93
C GLY A 62 18.51 -9.91 3.00
N ASP A 63 17.86 -9.02 3.78
CA ASP A 63 16.43 -9.01 4.07
C ASP A 63 15.79 -7.71 3.54
N ASP A 64 14.82 -7.86 2.68
CA ASP A 64 14.14 -6.77 1.97
C ASP A 64 12.93 -6.18 2.70
N THR A 65 12.68 -6.62 3.93
CA THR A 65 11.58 -6.10 4.76
C THR A 65 11.75 -4.61 5.04
N GLN A 66 10.76 -3.82 4.68
CA GLN A 66 10.71 -2.38 4.94
C GLN A 66 9.55 -2.05 5.88
N ILE A 67 9.83 -1.18 6.85
CA ILE A 67 8.83 -0.67 7.80
C ILE A 67 8.65 0.82 7.57
N ASN A 68 7.45 1.23 7.23
CA ASN A 68 7.06 2.62 7.09
C ASN A 68 6.18 3.02 8.27
N VAL A 69 6.58 4.07 8.99
CA VAL A 69 5.81 4.64 10.10
C VAL A 69 5.31 6.01 9.66
N MET A 70 4.01 6.12 9.45
CA MET A 70 3.35 7.35 8.98
C MET A 70 2.60 8.01 10.13
N ARG A 71 2.70 9.33 10.20
CA ARG A 71 1.85 10.14 11.08
C ARG A 71 0.55 10.44 10.35
N THR A 72 -0.51 10.49 11.12
CA THR A 72 -1.82 10.93 10.64
C THR A 72 -2.25 12.21 11.38
N LEU A 73 -3.30 12.85 10.91
CA LEU A 73 -3.93 13.97 11.62
C LEU A 73 -4.82 13.51 12.78
N LEU A 74 -4.93 12.19 13.00
CA LEU A 74 -5.75 11.60 14.06
C LEU A 74 -4.98 11.43 15.39
N ASP A 75 -3.79 12.00 15.52
CA ASP A 75 -2.88 11.79 16.66
C ASP A 75 -2.42 10.31 16.82
N GLU A 76 -2.68 9.50 15.81
CA GLU A 76 -2.28 8.10 15.72
C GLU A 76 -1.26 7.89 14.59
N LYS A 77 -0.52 6.79 14.66
CA LYS A 77 0.39 6.35 13.61
C LYS A 77 -0.21 5.19 12.84
N ILE A 78 0.18 5.08 11.58
CA ILE A 78 -0.02 3.87 10.78
C ILE A 78 1.34 3.27 10.51
N ILE A 79 1.46 1.98 10.77
CA ILE A 79 2.67 1.20 10.52
C ILE A 79 2.38 0.26 9.36
N LEU A 80 3.18 0.35 8.29
CA LEU A 80 3.09 -0.58 7.18
C LEU A 80 4.41 -1.34 7.05
N VAL A 81 4.30 -2.64 6.95
CA VAL A 81 5.40 -3.54 6.65
C VAL A 81 5.23 -4.09 5.24
N LYS A 82 6.30 -4.10 4.46
CA LYS A 82 6.31 -4.65 3.11
C LYS A 82 7.66 -5.28 2.78
N ASN A 83 7.67 -6.18 1.79
CA ASN A 83 8.88 -6.68 1.16
C ASN A 83 9.19 -5.85 -0.08
N GLN A 84 10.32 -5.14 -0.11
CA GLN A 84 10.63 -4.22 -1.21
C GLN A 84 10.84 -4.94 -2.55
N SER A 85 11.23 -6.21 -2.53
CA SER A 85 11.34 -7.03 -3.75
C SER A 85 10.01 -7.28 -4.45
N ARG A 86 8.89 -7.21 -3.71
CA ARG A 86 7.54 -7.57 -4.16
C ARG A 86 6.62 -6.37 -4.38
N HIS A 87 7.02 -5.19 -3.90
CA HIS A 87 6.19 -4.00 -3.93
C HIS A 87 6.90 -2.90 -4.72
N HIS A 88 6.14 -2.09 -5.45
CA HIS A 88 6.69 -0.93 -6.13
C HIS A 88 7.29 0.06 -5.11
N ILE A 89 8.21 0.89 -5.61
CA ILE A 89 8.89 1.87 -4.77
C ILE A 89 7.93 3.03 -4.49
N GLU A 90 7.45 3.08 -3.26
CA GLU A 90 6.70 4.21 -2.73
C GLU A 90 7.33 4.62 -1.40
N VAL A 91 7.59 5.92 -1.26
CA VAL A 91 8.16 6.47 -0.02
C VAL A 91 7.05 6.87 0.94
N ALA A 92 7.31 6.77 2.25
CA ALA A 92 6.33 7.07 3.30
C ALA A 92 5.70 8.47 3.14
N MET A 93 6.44 9.45 2.66
CA MET A 93 5.95 10.82 2.42
C MET A 93 4.84 10.87 1.37
N THR A 94 4.92 10.09 0.30
CA THR A 94 3.87 10.01 -0.71
C THR A 94 2.59 9.42 -0.13
N THR A 95 2.70 8.38 0.70
CA THR A 95 1.55 7.81 1.41
C THR A 95 0.95 8.80 2.40
N GLU A 96 1.76 9.56 3.14
CA GLU A 96 1.28 10.62 4.04
C GLU A 96 0.50 11.71 3.29
N GLU A 97 0.93 12.09 2.09
CA GLU A 97 0.20 13.04 1.23
C GLU A 97 -1.18 12.49 0.80
N LYS A 98 -1.25 11.20 0.46
CA LYS A 98 -2.52 10.52 0.16
C LYS A 98 -3.46 10.52 1.36
N LEU A 99 -2.94 10.19 2.56
CA LEU A 99 -3.70 10.22 3.81
C LEU A 99 -4.22 11.63 4.12
N LEU A 100 -3.41 12.66 3.90
CA LEU A 100 -3.83 14.05 4.08
C LEU A 100 -4.93 14.46 3.10
N ARG A 101 -4.83 14.05 1.84
CA ARG A 101 -5.89 14.31 0.84
C ARG A 101 -7.20 13.65 1.25
N LEU A 102 -7.15 12.39 1.68
CA LEU A 102 -8.33 11.67 2.16
C LEU A 102 -8.92 12.35 3.40
N HIS A 103 -8.09 12.71 4.39
CA HIS A 103 -8.54 13.41 5.59
C HIS A 103 -9.29 14.70 5.26
N ASN A 104 -8.69 15.56 4.43
CA ASN A 104 -9.30 16.82 4.03
C ASN A 104 -10.63 16.60 3.29
N TYR A 105 -10.71 15.55 2.48
CA TYR A 105 -11.96 15.21 1.80
C TYR A 105 -13.05 14.82 2.80
N LEU A 106 -12.74 13.96 3.76
CA LEU A 106 -13.68 13.49 4.78
C LEU A 106 -14.20 14.64 5.65
N ASP A 107 -13.31 15.52 6.11
CA ASP A 107 -13.66 16.65 6.96
C ASP A 107 -14.50 17.71 6.24
N ASN A 108 -14.19 17.96 4.96
CA ASN A 108 -14.89 19.00 4.18
C ASN A 108 -16.26 18.56 3.65
N ASN A 109 -16.53 17.28 3.53
CA ASN A 109 -17.74 16.76 2.88
C ASN A 109 -18.74 16.13 3.87
N GLY A 110 -18.41 16.03 5.16
CA GLY A 110 -19.31 15.50 6.17
C GLY A 110 -19.76 14.05 5.88
N ILE A 111 -18.84 13.22 5.38
CA ILE A 111 -19.13 11.85 4.98
C ILE A 111 -19.62 11.03 6.17
N LYS A 112 -20.70 10.28 5.96
CA LYS A 112 -21.20 9.33 6.96
C LYS A 112 -20.16 8.23 7.18
N LYS A 113 -19.90 7.89 8.43
CA LYS A 113 -18.89 6.92 8.84
C LYS A 113 -19.45 5.49 9.00
N GLY A 114 -20.30 5.05 8.08
CA GLY A 114 -20.82 3.69 8.05
C GLY A 114 -19.83 2.75 7.34
N THR A 115 -20.11 2.40 6.10
CA THR A 115 -19.25 1.50 5.31
C THR A 115 -18.39 2.28 4.31
N ALA A 116 -17.09 2.00 4.29
CA ALA A 116 -16.19 2.48 3.24
C ALA A 116 -15.58 1.31 2.45
N ILE A 117 -15.15 1.59 1.22
CA ILE A 117 -14.44 0.65 0.35
C ILE A 117 -13.05 1.23 0.07
N ASP A 118 -12.01 0.45 0.30
CA ASP A 118 -10.65 0.67 -0.20
C ASP A 118 -10.46 -0.25 -1.41
N GLY A 119 -10.72 0.29 -2.60
CA GLY A 119 -11.00 -0.50 -3.80
C GLY A 119 -9.77 -1.10 -4.46
N MET A 120 -8.60 -0.50 -4.28
CA MET A 120 -7.27 -0.98 -4.74
C MET A 120 -6.31 -0.84 -3.58
N CYS A 121 -6.57 -1.60 -2.51
CA CYS A 121 -6.07 -1.31 -1.18
C CYS A 121 -4.55 -1.50 -1.00
N GLY A 122 -3.89 -2.29 -1.85
CA GLY A 122 -2.47 -2.59 -1.72
C GLY A 122 -2.11 -3.02 -0.29
N LEU A 123 -1.26 -2.23 0.38
CA LEU A 123 -0.82 -2.47 1.76
C LEU A 123 -1.86 -2.10 2.83
N GLY A 124 -2.98 -1.47 2.45
CA GLY A 124 -4.08 -1.11 3.32
C GLY A 124 -3.98 0.28 3.98
N ALA A 125 -3.10 1.16 3.52
CA ALA A 125 -2.88 2.46 4.16
C ALA A 125 -4.15 3.29 4.32
N LEU A 126 -4.93 3.42 3.25
CA LEU A 126 -6.14 4.24 3.21
C LEU A 126 -7.27 3.61 4.01
N GLY A 127 -7.48 2.29 3.87
CA GLY A 127 -8.50 1.57 4.62
C GLY A 127 -8.22 1.52 6.12
N ILE A 128 -6.96 1.28 6.53
CA ILE A 128 -6.54 1.38 7.92
C ILE A 128 -6.80 2.78 8.46
N TYR A 129 -6.50 3.82 7.66
CA TYR A 129 -6.80 5.19 8.02
C TYR A 129 -8.30 5.41 8.23
N MET A 130 -9.15 4.92 7.33
CA MET A 130 -10.61 5.07 7.43
C MET A 130 -11.16 4.40 8.69
N LEU A 131 -10.67 3.21 9.07
CA LEU A 131 -11.04 2.56 10.35
C LEU A 131 -10.65 3.42 11.55
N LYS A 132 -9.41 3.93 11.57
CA LYS A 132 -8.94 4.83 12.64
C LYS A 132 -9.66 6.18 12.67
N TYR A 133 -10.10 6.66 11.52
CA TYR A 133 -10.92 7.88 11.39
C TYR A 133 -12.35 7.67 11.94
N GLY A 134 -12.81 6.42 12.10
CA GLY A 134 -14.06 6.05 12.74
C GLY A 134 -15.14 5.52 11.82
N PHE A 135 -14.80 5.00 10.63
CA PHE A 135 -15.75 4.19 9.86
C PHE A 135 -16.06 2.90 10.60
N GLU A 136 -17.35 2.51 10.60
CA GLU A 136 -17.82 1.29 11.25
C GLU A 136 -17.31 0.04 10.57
N LYS A 137 -17.15 0.10 9.23
CA LYS A 137 -16.70 -1.00 8.40
C LYS A 137 -15.88 -0.51 7.21
N VAL A 138 -14.81 -1.23 6.90
CA VAL A 138 -14.03 -1.02 5.67
C VAL A 138 -13.94 -2.33 4.90
N ILE A 139 -14.28 -2.26 3.61
CA ILE A 139 -14.14 -3.36 2.65
C ILE A 139 -12.84 -3.11 1.88
N PHE A 140 -11.85 -3.95 2.12
CA PHE A 140 -10.59 -3.94 1.39
C PHE A 140 -10.69 -4.85 0.16
N ASN A 141 -10.27 -4.36 -0.98
CA ASN A 141 -10.16 -5.17 -2.19
C ASN A 141 -8.83 -4.91 -2.91
N ASP A 142 -8.18 -5.98 -3.31
CA ASP A 142 -7.04 -5.93 -4.23
C ASP A 142 -7.00 -7.19 -5.09
N ILE A 143 -6.61 -7.04 -6.34
CA ILE A 143 -6.50 -8.15 -7.27
C ILE A 143 -5.28 -9.04 -6.95
N ASN A 144 -4.22 -8.45 -6.37
CA ASN A 144 -2.98 -9.14 -6.07
C ASN A 144 -3.06 -9.88 -4.73
N PRO A 145 -2.98 -11.24 -4.71
CA PRO A 145 -3.04 -12.02 -3.48
C PRO A 145 -1.89 -11.73 -2.51
N GLU A 146 -0.70 -11.31 -2.99
CA GLU A 146 0.41 -10.94 -2.11
C GLU A 146 0.12 -9.64 -1.35
N MET A 147 -0.62 -8.70 -1.97
CA MET A 147 -1.08 -7.49 -1.28
C MET A 147 -2.06 -7.86 -0.15
N ILE A 148 -2.97 -8.79 -0.42
CA ILE A 148 -3.93 -9.26 0.58
C ILE A 148 -3.24 -9.93 1.78
N GLU A 149 -2.19 -10.72 1.56
CA GLU A 149 -1.42 -11.30 2.67
C GLU A 149 -0.70 -10.22 3.48
N THR A 150 -0.07 -9.25 2.80
CA THR A 150 0.61 -8.13 3.45
C THR A 150 -0.37 -7.24 4.21
N LEU A 151 -1.55 -6.97 3.64
CA LEU A 151 -2.63 -6.23 4.29
C LEU A 151 -3.05 -6.88 5.63
N LYS A 152 -3.24 -8.20 5.68
CA LYS A 152 -3.62 -8.90 6.91
C LYS A 152 -2.60 -8.67 8.03
N ASN A 153 -1.32 -8.77 7.71
CA ASN A 153 -0.24 -8.47 8.65
C ASN A 153 -0.26 -7.00 9.09
N ASN A 154 -0.53 -6.08 8.17
CA ASN A 154 -0.60 -4.66 8.48
C ASN A 154 -1.82 -4.30 9.36
N LEU A 155 -2.96 -4.95 9.17
CA LEU A 155 -4.12 -4.80 10.06
C LEU A 155 -3.77 -5.21 11.49
N GLU A 156 -3.15 -6.38 11.66
CA GLU A 156 -2.72 -6.89 12.97
C GLU A 156 -1.72 -5.94 13.64
N ILE A 157 -0.68 -5.49 12.92
CA ILE A 157 0.34 -4.56 13.43
C ILE A 157 -0.28 -3.22 13.89
N ASN A 158 -1.36 -2.78 13.23
CA ASN A 158 -2.08 -1.56 13.61
C ASN A 158 -3.17 -1.79 14.67
N GLY A 159 -3.28 -3.00 15.22
CA GLY A 159 -4.23 -3.35 16.28
C GLY A 159 -5.69 -3.44 15.80
N ILE A 160 -5.91 -3.68 14.50
CA ILE A 160 -7.24 -3.77 13.91
C ILE A 160 -7.64 -5.25 13.85
N GLY A 161 -8.59 -5.64 14.71
CA GLY A 161 -9.07 -7.03 14.81
C GLY A 161 -10.45 -7.27 14.19
N ASP A 162 -11.23 -6.22 13.95
CA ASP A 162 -12.58 -6.28 13.41
C ASP A 162 -12.95 -5.02 12.61
N GLY A 163 -14.21 -4.90 12.19
CA GLY A 163 -14.68 -3.76 11.41
C GLY A 163 -14.23 -3.80 9.95
N PHE A 164 -13.82 -4.96 9.41
CA PHE A 164 -13.38 -5.05 8.02
C PHE A 164 -13.81 -6.34 7.33
N GLU A 165 -13.85 -6.27 6.00
CA GLU A 165 -13.90 -7.41 5.08
C GLU A 165 -12.76 -7.32 4.09
N ILE A 166 -12.30 -8.48 3.56
CA ILE A 166 -11.20 -8.55 2.60
C ILE A 166 -11.64 -9.37 1.39
N HIS A 167 -11.46 -8.79 0.20
CA HIS A 167 -11.73 -9.44 -1.08
C HIS A 167 -10.45 -9.47 -1.92
N ASN A 168 -10.19 -10.61 -2.59
CA ASN A 168 -9.09 -10.76 -3.53
C ASN A 168 -9.65 -11.02 -4.93
N GLN A 169 -9.95 -9.96 -5.65
CA GLN A 169 -10.52 -10.03 -6.99
C GLN A 169 -10.34 -8.71 -7.74
N ALA A 170 -10.62 -8.71 -9.04
CA ALA A 170 -10.71 -7.46 -9.79
C ALA A 170 -11.80 -6.56 -9.19
N PHE A 171 -11.56 -5.26 -9.15
CA PHE A 171 -12.51 -4.33 -8.52
C PHE A 171 -13.85 -4.29 -9.26
N GLU A 172 -13.82 -4.46 -10.56
CA GLU A 172 -15.01 -4.52 -11.43
C GLU A 172 -15.95 -5.67 -11.06
N ASP A 173 -15.38 -6.77 -10.56
CA ASP A 173 -16.12 -7.96 -10.12
C ASP A 173 -16.61 -7.87 -8.67
N LEU A 174 -16.20 -6.82 -7.93
CA LEU A 174 -16.58 -6.65 -6.54
C LEU A 174 -18.09 -6.53 -6.38
N SER A 175 -18.68 -7.44 -5.60
CA SER A 175 -20.11 -7.44 -5.29
C SER A 175 -20.29 -7.25 -3.79
N VAL A 176 -20.67 -6.03 -3.40
CA VAL A 176 -20.86 -5.62 -2.02
C VAL A 176 -22.14 -4.80 -1.90
N GLU A 177 -22.66 -4.69 -0.67
CA GLU A 177 -23.73 -3.74 -0.38
C GLU A 177 -23.24 -2.30 -0.64
N HIS A 178 -24.19 -1.40 -0.85
CA HIS A 178 -23.89 0.00 -1.11
C HIS A 178 -23.15 0.63 0.07
N ALA A 179 -22.07 1.39 -0.23
CA ALA A 179 -21.20 2.00 0.75
C ALA A 179 -21.38 3.53 0.82
N ASP A 180 -20.99 4.14 1.94
CA ASP A 180 -21.02 5.61 2.09
C ASP A 180 -19.84 6.27 1.37
N LEU A 181 -18.73 5.53 1.21
CA LEU A 181 -17.50 6.01 0.55
C LEU A 181 -16.80 4.87 -0.22
N CYS A 182 -16.27 5.18 -1.39
CA CYS A 182 -15.28 4.36 -2.10
C CYS A 182 -14.02 5.18 -2.38
N VAL A 183 -12.86 4.66 -1.99
CA VAL A 183 -11.56 5.25 -2.26
C VAL A 183 -10.81 4.36 -3.24
N ILE A 184 -10.27 4.98 -4.30
CA ILE A 184 -9.47 4.33 -5.34
C ILE A 184 -8.10 4.99 -5.38
N ASP A 185 -7.06 4.24 -5.05
CA ASP A 185 -5.66 4.67 -5.21
C ASP A 185 -5.12 4.13 -6.54
N ALA A 186 -5.19 4.97 -7.56
CA ALA A 186 -4.83 4.58 -8.91
C ALA A 186 -3.35 4.87 -9.21
N PHE A 187 -2.71 4.01 -10.00
CA PHE A 187 -1.38 4.30 -10.52
C PHE A 187 -1.42 5.48 -11.49
N PRO A 188 -0.42 6.38 -11.45
CA PRO A 188 -0.34 7.49 -12.38
C PRO A 188 -0.39 7.02 -13.85
N GLY A 189 -1.37 7.53 -14.62
CA GLY A 189 -1.55 7.18 -16.02
C GLY A 189 -2.32 5.89 -16.30
N GLN A 190 -2.81 5.22 -15.28
CA GLN A 190 -3.72 4.08 -15.44
C GLN A 190 -5.08 4.59 -15.93
N ASP A 191 -5.66 3.91 -16.94
CA ASP A 191 -7.05 4.09 -17.29
C ASP A 191 -7.92 3.39 -16.24
N ILE A 192 -8.70 4.17 -15.51
CA ILE A 192 -9.57 3.71 -14.42
C ILE A 192 -11.06 3.93 -14.72
N SER A 193 -11.43 4.17 -15.97
CA SER A 193 -12.80 4.52 -16.36
C SER A 193 -13.81 3.48 -15.88
N ASP A 194 -13.53 2.19 -16.09
CA ASP A 194 -14.42 1.08 -15.67
C ASP A 194 -14.46 0.95 -14.14
N ILE A 195 -13.31 1.16 -13.48
CA ILE A 195 -13.19 1.16 -12.01
C ILE A 195 -14.02 2.30 -11.42
N GLN A 196 -13.90 3.50 -11.98
CA GLN A 196 -14.65 4.66 -11.53
C GLN A 196 -16.16 4.47 -11.73
N GLU A 197 -16.60 4.00 -12.90
CA GLU A 197 -18.00 3.69 -13.17
C GLU A 197 -18.56 2.67 -12.18
N LYS A 198 -17.75 1.67 -11.83
CA LYS A 198 -18.12 0.68 -10.81
C LYS A 198 -18.24 1.31 -9.43
N ALA A 199 -17.26 2.11 -9.01
CA ALA A 199 -17.26 2.78 -7.71
C ALA A 199 -18.50 3.68 -7.54
N GLU A 200 -18.86 4.46 -8.55
CA GLU A 200 -20.05 5.32 -8.57
C GLU A 200 -21.38 4.55 -8.47
N LYS A 201 -21.39 3.29 -8.86
CA LYS A 201 -22.58 2.41 -8.72
C LYS A 201 -22.74 1.82 -7.33
N ILE A 202 -21.66 1.66 -6.57
CA ILE A 202 -21.65 0.96 -5.29
C ILE A 202 -21.39 1.85 -4.08
N ALA A 203 -21.16 3.15 -4.28
CA ALA A 203 -20.94 4.10 -3.19
C ALA A 203 -21.57 5.47 -3.45
N ASP A 204 -22.00 6.14 -2.36
CA ASP A 204 -22.55 7.49 -2.40
C ASP A 204 -21.49 8.54 -2.75
N ASN A 205 -20.25 8.31 -2.32
CA ASN A 205 -19.11 9.20 -2.54
C ASN A 205 -17.92 8.41 -3.10
N VAL A 206 -17.23 8.97 -4.08
CA VAL A 206 -16.05 8.37 -4.68
C VAL A 206 -14.88 9.35 -4.60
N VAL A 207 -13.73 8.86 -4.16
CA VAL A 207 -12.48 9.62 -4.10
C VAL A 207 -11.39 8.87 -4.85
N ILE A 208 -10.78 9.53 -5.81
CA ILE A 208 -9.61 9.04 -6.54
C ILE A 208 -8.39 9.78 -6.02
N ILE A 209 -7.41 9.04 -5.56
CA ILE A 209 -6.19 9.56 -4.91
C ILE A 209 -4.97 9.33 -5.78
#